data_84f7711c7986542452ead325e76b9bf3
#
_entry.id   84f7711c7986542452ead325e76b9bf3
#
_cell.length_a   1.000
_cell.length_b   1.000
_cell.length_c   1.000
_cell.angle_alpha   90.00
_cell.angle_beta   90.00
_cell.angle_gamma   90.00
#
_symmetry.space_group_name_H-M   'P 1'
#
loop_
_entity.id
_entity.type
_entity.pdbx_description
1 polymer ?
#
loop_
_entity_poly.entity_id
_entity_poly.type
_entity_poly.pdbx_seq_one_letter_code
_entity_poly.pdbx_strand_id
1 'polypeptide(L)'
;MTKTIYKPWGKEVWLELNDKYCYKRIYINAGNKTSYQYHHHKLETNYLIEGTAEVWLENDDGVVDKKMMNPGDFFTIEPPKKHRVIAITDIILQEVSTPEVNDVVRIEDDSNRSDGKIEHEHARPVLCILTAGLGKRMGGLCSHINKGLLPLDNKALISHLIDKTSKDYEIVVALGYKGEMVKEYCEAAHPDRKFIFVNVDNYEGPGSGPAYSISQCKEHLQRPFVWAVADTIITNPLPPLETDWLGLYPTDIPELYSTADVEDDVIVNFKDKSKDGYNYAFIGIAGVYDYSTFWKEINVSSGEIVSAYYNINNYSHIKAKYFDWYDAGTIDNYLKAQKGVGKTKQYSIPKTNGEFLYKIDSTFIKLSSNKSFISGRIARAKQLEGLCPPLSYKGNNVYSYQWIAGKTLYECNDPKIWKDFLSFAQTHMWSKEPHPMQEPCVKFYKDKTHDRLKLFLSRRDSSYQEAHTINGVKTPPIKKLLKVLEKEDLYTGIPTKLFHGDLQFDNIVYGDDKSFYLIDWREDFGGGEIGDVCYDLAKMYGGILMSYSHMREQENFSCICSGQEVFFKYSTEPSLKGFVNFYENWLKSNNFNVSKIKTLTALIFLNMAPLHEKEFGDLLFFQSKLMLSSIE
;
A
#
# COMPACT_ATOMS: atom_id res chain seq x y z
N MET A 1 -33.71 10.75 13.85
CA MET A 1 -32.40 10.33 13.30
C MET A 1 -32.18 8.86 13.66
N THR A 2 -31.82 8.05 12.70
CA THR A 2 -31.48 6.64 12.96
C THR A 2 -30.23 6.57 13.85
N LYS A 3 -30.28 5.76 14.91
CA LYS A 3 -29.17 5.57 15.86
C LYS A 3 -28.59 4.17 15.62
N THR A 4 -27.29 4.06 15.34
CA THR A 4 -26.61 2.76 15.24
C THR A 4 -25.90 2.44 16.56
N ILE A 5 -26.14 1.24 17.10
CA ILE A 5 -25.51 0.72 18.31
C ILE A 5 -24.76 -0.56 17.92
N TYR A 6 -23.45 -0.56 18.13
CA TYR A 6 -22.63 -1.74 17.86
C TYR A 6 -22.64 -2.69 19.07
N LYS A 7 -22.66 -3.97 18.80
CA LYS A 7 -22.66 -5.06 19.77
C LYS A 7 -21.49 -6.01 19.47
N PRO A 8 -21.02 -6.80 20.44
CA PRO A 8 -19.96 -7.79 20.17
C PRO A 8 -20.28 -8.73 19.00
N TRP A 9 -21.54 -9.02 18.80
CA TRP A 9 -22.05 -9.94 17.77
C TRP A 9 -22.46 -9.24 16.45
N GLY A 10 -22.45 -7.89 16.38
CA GLY A 10 -22.87 -7.16 15.18
C GLY A 10 -23.31 -5.74 15.47
N LYS A 11 -24.52 -5.35 15.07
CA LYS A 11 -25.07 -4.00 15.31
C LYS A 11 -26.60 -3.98 15.36
N GLU A 12 -27.14 -2.99 16.07
CA GLU A 12 -28.54 -2.60 16.02
C GLU A 12 -28.65 -1.23 15.35
N VAL A 13 -29.55 -1.08 14.40
CA VAL A 13 -29.93 0.22 13.81
C VAL A 13 -31.33 0.55 14.32
N TRP A 14 -31.41 1.52 15.20
CA TRP A 14 -32.68 1.98 15.79
C TRP A 14 -33.32 2.95 14.80
N LEU A 15 -34.43 2.52 14.20
CA LEU A 15 -35.17 3.28 13.20
C LEU A 15 -36.14 4.24 13.87
N GLU A 16 -36.78 3.79 14.96
CA GLU A 16 -37.69 4.59 15.78
C GLU A 16 -37.65 4.10 17.23
N LEU A 17 -37.69 5.02 18.16
CA LEU A 17 -37.93 4.77 19.58
C LEU A 17 -38.80 5.91 20.14
N ASN A 18 -39.98 5.59 20.61
CA ASN A 18 -40.89 6.52 21.25
C ASN A 18 -41.51 5.87 22.50
N ASP A 19 -42.49 6.52 23.12
CA ASP A 19 -43.16 6.06 24.33
C ASP A 19 -44.07 4.83 24.14
N LYS A 20 -44.29 4.37 22.92
CA LYS A 20 -45.19 3.25 22.60
C LYS A 20 -44.45 2.02 22.11
N TYR A 21 -43.39 2.19 21.31
CA TYR A 21 -42.65 1.10 20.71
C TYR A 21 -41.20 1.45 20.39
N CYS A 22 -40.39 0.40 20.24
CA CYS A 22 -39.07 0.45 19.57
C CYS A 22 -39.15 -0.33 18.26
N TYR A 23 -38.56 0.26 17.19
CA TYR A 23 -38.45 -0.37 15.90
C TYR A 23 -37.00 -0.33 15.46
N LYS A 24 -36.35 -1.50 15.33
CA LYS A 24 -34.94 -1.59 15.01
C LYS A 24 -34.62 -2.75 14.08
N ARG A 25 -33.52 -2.62 13.39
CA ARG A 25 -32.94 -3.67 12.57
C ARG A 25 -31.67 -4.17 13.23
N ILE A 26 -31.54 -5.50 13.37
CA ILE A 26 -30.44 -6.17 14.06
C ILE A 26 -29.64 -6.94 13.02
N TYR A 27 -28.35 -6.73 13.01
CA TYR A 27 -27.39 -7.43 12.14
C TYR A 27 -26.50 -8.27 13.03
N ILE A 28 -26.48 -9.60 12.83
CA ILE A 28 -25.60 -10.52 13.55
C ILE A 28 -24.68 -11.20 12.55
N ASN A 29 -23.37 -11.09 12.78
CA ASN A 29 -22.39 -11.71 11.90
C ASN A 29 -22.36 -13.24 12.11
N ALA A 30 -22.08 -14.00 11.05
CA ALA A 30 -21.99 -15.46 11.06
C ALA A 30 -21.10 -15.97 12.22
N GLY A 31 -21.52 -17.02 12.87
CA GLY A 31 -20.84 -17.64 14.02
C GLY A 31 -20.97 -16.88 15.35
N ASN A 32 -21.67 -15.72 15.37
CA ASN A 32 -21.92 -14.94 16.59
C ASN A 32 -23.32 -15.20 17.13
N LYS A 33 -23.50 -14.87 18.42
CA LYS A 33 -24.76 -15.07 19.12
C LYS A 33 -25.06 -13.92 20.08
N THR A 34 -26.37 -13.68 20.34
CA THR A 34 -26.79 -12.78 21.40
C THR A 34 -26.54 -13.40 22.78
N SER A 35 -26.61 -12.61 23.87
CA SER A 35 -26.67 -13.16 25.23
C SER A 35 -27.86 -14.13 25.37
N TYR A 36 -27.72 -15.14 26.24
CA TYR A 36 -28.86 -15.89 26.71
C TYR A 36 -29.50 -15.05 27.84
N GLN A 37 -30.70 -14.54 27.60
CA GLN A 37 -31.29 -13.46 28.39
C GLN A 37 -32.80 -13.58 28.48
N TYR A 38 -33.39 -12.78 29.38
CA TYR A 38 -34.83 -12.53 29.43
C TYR A 38 -35.12 -11.06 29.75
N HIS A 39 -36.39 -10.67 29.61
CA HIS A 39 -36.91 -9.35 29.95
C HIS A 39 -37.98 -9.43 31.04
N HIS A 40 -38.05 -8.43 31.92
CA HIS A 40 -39.14 -8.36 32.89
C HIS A 40 -40.45 -7.81 32.29
N HIS A 41 -40.32 -6.87 31.34
CA HIS A 41 -41.48 -6.11 30.82
C HIS A 41 -41.50 -6.05 29.28
N LYS A 42 -40.33 -6.14 28.63
CA LYS A 42 -40.21 -5.96 27.18
C LYS A 42 -40.83 -7.14 26.44
N LEU A 43 -41.87 -6.84 25.64
CA LEU A 43 -42.44 -7.73 24.63
C LEU A 43 -41.75 -7.40 23.27
N GLU A 44 -41.27 -8.40 22.58
CA GLU A 44 -40.65 -8.19 21.26
C GLU A 44 -41.02 -9.26 20.23
N THR A 45 -41.17 -8.84 19.00
CA THR A 45 -41.32 -9.73 17.83
C THR A 45 -40.18 -9.48 16.87
N ASN A 46 -39.52 -10.55 16.47
CA ASN A 46 -38.40 -10.55 15.56
C ASN A 46 -38.77 -11.28 14.27
N TYR A 47 -38.53 -10.66 13.13
CA TYR A 47 -38.73 -11.21 11.78
C TYR A 47 -37.38 -11.37 11.09
N LEU A 48 -37.07 -12.56 10.59
CA LEU A 48 -35.82 -12.83 9.88
C LEU A 48 -35.94 -12.41 8.41
N ILE A 49 -35.20 -11.36 8.03
CA ILE A 49 -35.18 -10.81 6.66
C ILE A 49 -34.20 -11.61 5.80
N GLU A 50 -33.02 -11.91 6.33
CA GLU A 50 -31.90 -12.48 5.58
C GLU A 50 -31.07 -13.42 6.45
N GLY A 51 -30.51 -14.47 5.80
CA GLY A 51 -29.62 -15.43 6.45
C GLY A 51 -30.35 -16.57 7.15
N THR A 52 -29.60 -17.39 7.92
CA THR A 52 -30.10 -18.54 8.69
C THR A 52 -29.64 -18.44 10.13
N ALA A 53 -30.57 -18.66 11.09
CA ALA A 53 -30.30 -18.58 12.51
C ALA A 53 -30.83 -19.79 13.26
N GLU A 54 -30.18 -20.17 14.36
CA GLU A 54 -30.76 -21.03 15.40
C GLU A 54 -31.30 -20.13 16.53
N VAL A 55 -32.59 -20.22 16.81
CA VAL A 55 -33.26 -19.46 17.88
C VAL A 55 -33.57 -20.39 19.04
N TRP A 56 -33.14 -20.02 20.23
CA TRP A 56 -33.50 -20.64 21.49
C TRP A 56 -34.59 -19.83 22.13
N LEU A 57 -35.70 -20.45 22.44
CA LEU A 57 -36.85 -19.78 23.06
C LEU A 57 -37.50 -20.69 24.11
N GLU A 58 -37.68 -20.18 25.34
CA GLU A 58 -38.37 -20.87 26.41
C GLU A 58 -39.88 -20.96 26.08
N ASN A 59 -40.42 -22.18 26.13
CA ASN A 59 -41.84 -22.44 25.93
C ASN A 59 -42.66 -22.28 27.26
N ASP A 60 -43.97 -22.51 27.20
CA ASP A 60 -44.86 -22.35 28.36
C ASP A 60 -44.61 -23.39 29.46
N ASP A 61 -43.94 -24.48 29.15
CA ASP A 61 -43.55 -25.52 30.13
C ASP A 61 -42.19 -25.23 30.78
N GLY A 62 -41.55 -24.09 30.46
CA GLY A 62 -40.22 -23.69 30.96
C GLY A 62 -39.05 -24.41 30.28
N VAL A 63 -39.31 -25.13 29.19
CA VAL A 63 -38.28 -25.83 28.39
C VAL A 63 -37.82 -24.94 27.28
N VAL A 64 -36.49 -24.93 27.00
CA VAL A 64 -35.92 -24.15 25.90
C VAL A 64 -35.94 -24.95 24.63
N ASP A 65 -36.79 -24.53 23.68
CA ASP A 65 -36.87 -25.06 22.36
C ASP A 65 -35.79 -24.41 21.46
N LYS A 66 -35.16 -25.20 20.57
CA LYS A 66 -34.17 -24.76 19.61
C LYS A 66 -34.75 -24.96 18.21
N LYS A 67 -34.87 -23.87 17.47
CA LYS A 67 -35.47 -23.88 16.13
C LYS A 67 -34.57 -23.21 15.12
N MET A 68 -34.39 -23.87 13.98
CA MET A 68 -33.76 -23.25 12.82
C MET A 68 -34.76 -22.31 12.15
N MET A 69 -34.31 -21.11 11.84
CA MET A 69 -35.09 -20.04 11.22
C MET A 69 -34.46 -19.64 9.89
N ASN A 70 -35.31 -19.40 8.89
CA ASN A 70 -34.95 -18.95 7.56
C ASN A 70 -35.67 -17.64 7.21
N PRO A 71 -35.26 -16.92 6.16
CA PRO A 71 -35.94 -15.70 5.73
C PRO A 71 -37.44 -15.90 5.56
N GLY A 72 -38.24 -15.02 6.19
CA GLY A 72 -39.68 -15.10 6.25
C GLY A 72 -40.23 -15.65 7.56
N ASP A 73 -39.41 -16.32 8.38
CA ASP A 73 -39.82 -16.81 9.69
C ASP A 73 -39.82 -15.66 10.72
N PHE A 74 -40.65 -15.79 11.75
CA PHE A 74 -40.70 -14.84 12.85
C PHE A 74 -40.90 -15.56 14.19
N PHE A 75 -40.55 -14.89 15.28
CA PHE A 75 -40.80 -15.36 16.64
C PHE A 75 -41.09 -14.18 17.57
N THR A 76 -41.94 -14.42 18.58
CA THR A 76 -42.30 -13.45 19.58
C THR A 76 -41.77 -13.91 20.95
N ILE A 77 -41.18 -13.00 21.69
CA ILE A 77 -40.64 -13.21 23.01
C ILE A 77 -41.53 -12.45 24.00
N GLU A 78 -42.28 -13.20 24.75
CA GLU A 78 -43.09 -12.68 25.87
C GLU A 78 -42.26 -12.66 27.15
N PRO A 79 -42.30 -11.58 27.95
CA PRO A 79 -41.64 -11.59 29.24
C PRO A 79 -42.30 -12.61 30.21
N PRO A 80 -41.54 -13.33 31.05
CA PRO A 80 -40.08 -13.31 31.17
C PRO A 80 -39.38 -14.48 30.45
N LYS A 81 -39.79 -14.87 29.23
CA LYS A 81 -39.25 -16.02 28.49
C LYS A 81 -37.76 -15.81 28.14
N LYS A 82 -36.96 -16.83 28.45
CA LYS A 82 -35.54 -16.84 28.12
C LYS A 82 -35.31 -17.13 26.65
N HIS A 83 -34.34 -16.44 26.05
CA HIS A 83 -34.09 -16.54 24.61
C HIS A 83 -32.64 -16.24 24.24
N ARG A 84 -32.21 -16.73 23.07
CA ARG A 84 -30.95 -16.45 22.42
C ARG A 84 -31.10 -16.62 20.90
N VAL A 85 -30.39 -15.81 20.12
CA VAL A 85 -30.26 -15.97 18.68
C VAL A 85 -28.80 -16.28 18.32
N ILE A 86 -28.58 -17.32 17.52
CA ILE A 86 -27.27 -17.75 17.03
C ILE A 86 -27.28 -17.63 15.50
N ALA A 87 -26.41 -16.81 14.94
CA ALA A 87 -26.30 -16.62 13.50
C ALA A 87 -25.44 -17.72 12.86
N ILE A 88 -26.05 -18.56 12.03
CA ILE A 88 -25.33 -19.60 11.27
C ILE A 88 -24.64 -18.95 10.05
N THR A 89 -25.34 -18.07 9.36
CA THR A 89 -24.79 -17.16 8.34
C THR A 89 -24.89 -15.73 8.86
N ASP A 90 -24.42 -14.73 8.13
CA ASP A 90 -24.79 -13.34 8.42
C ASP A 90 -26.29 -13.20 8.36
N ILE A 91 -26.93 -12.61 9.39
CA ILE A 91 -28.37 -12.46 9.46
C ILE A 91 -28.82 -11.01 9.63
N ILE A 92 -30.01 -10.73 9.15
CA ILE A 92 -30.73 -9.47 9.37
C ILE A 92 -32.07 -9.79 10.01
N LEU A 93 -32.28 -9.30 11.25
CA LEU A 93 -33.57 -9.34 11.94
C LEU A 93 -34.22 -7.97 11.93
N GLN A 94 -35.53 -7.93 11.78
CA GLN A 94 -36.37 -6.76 12.03
C GLN A 94 -37.12 -6.95 13.33
N GLU A 95 -36.81 -6.12 14.34
CA GLU A 95 -37.44 -6.16 15.65
C GLU A 95 -38.46 -5.03 15.81
N VAL A 96 -39.63 -5.37 16.29
CA VAL A 96 -40.60 -4.43 16.88
C VAL A 96 -40.81 -4.85 18.31
N SER A 97 -40.63 -3.91 19.26
CA SER A 97 -40.79 -4.18 20.69
C SER A 97 -41.45 -3.02 21.39
N THR A 98 -41.89 -3.30 22.64
CA THR A 98 -42.23 -2.24 23.58
C THR A 98 -41.03 -1.39 23.95
N PRO A 99 -41.17 -0.17 24.52
CA PRO A 99 -40.07 0.80 24.61
C PRO A 99 -39.05 0.50 25.73
N GLU A 100 -39.19 -0.59 26.47
CA GLU A 100 -38.34 -0.97 27.60
C GLU A 100 -36.96 -1.53 27.10
N VAL A 101 -36.23 -0.78 26.30
CA VAL A 101 -35.00 -1.22 25.63
C VAL A 101 -33.82 -1.49 26.59
N ASN A 102 -33.88 -1.04 27.83
CA ASN A 102 -32.87 -1.26 28.87
C ASN A 102 -33.21 -2.44 29.78
N ASP A 103 -34.36 -3.09 29.57
CA ASP A 103 -34.85 -4.22 30.37
C ASP A 103 -34.26 -5.53 29.87
N VAL A 104 -32.99 -5.78 30.20
CA VAL A 104 -32.25 -6.98 29.80
C VAL A 104 -31.59 -7.60 31.02
N VAL A 105 -31.96 -8.85 31.34
CA VAL A 105 -31.29 -9.67 32.34
C VAL A 105 -30.52 -10.79 31.65
N ARG A 106 -29.20 -10.80 31.81
CA ARG A 106 -28.32 -11.76 31.12
C ARG A 106 -28.03 -12.95 32.03
N ILE A 107 -28.36 -14.14 31.55
CA ILE A 107 -28.09 -15.41 32.23
C ILE A 107 -26.71 -15.92 31.85
N GLU A 108 -26.40 -15.84 30.56
CA GLU A 108 -25.12 -16.24 29.99
C GLU A 108 -24.73 -15.26 28.87
N ASP A 109 -23.53 -14.72 28.92
CA ASP A 109 -23.01 -13.78 27.94
C ASP A 109 -21.53 -14.03 27.66
N ASP A 110 -21.21 -14.32 26.41
CA ASP A 110 -19.82 -14.62 25.96
C ASP A 110 -18.87 -13.44 26.14
N SER A 111 -19.40 -12.23 26.32
CA SER A 111 -18.64 -10.99 26.49
C SER A 111 -18.61 -10.47 27.93
N ASN A 112 -19.11 -11.25 28.90
CA ASN A 112 -19.18 -10.93 30.34
C ASN A 112 -19.84 -9.58 30.64
N ARG A 113 -20.88 -9.21 29.91
CA ARG A 113 -21.62 -7.96 30.09
C ARG A 113 -22.56 -8.04 31.28
N SER A 114 -22.68 -6.94 32.03
CA SER A 114 -23.65 -6.81 33.11
C SER A 114 -25.09 -6.67 32.58
N ASP A 115 -26.07 -6.76 33.50
CA ASP A 115 -27.48 -6.54 33.17
C ASP A 115 -27.78 -5.09 32.77
N GLY A 116 -28.87 -4.90 32.05
CA GLY A 116 -29.37 -3.60 31.64
C GLY A 116 -28.55 -2.93 30.53
N LYS A 117 -28.62 -1.60 30.53
CA LYS A 117 -27.87 -0.76 29.60
C LYS A 117 -26.41 -0.64 30.02
N ILE A 118 -25.51 -0.86 29.11
CA ILE A 118 -24.08 -0.63 29.30
C ILE A 118 -23.70 0.64 28.52
N GLU A 119 -23.27 1.68 29.23
CA GLU A 119 -23.10 3.01 28.62
C GLU A 119 -22.07 3.06 27.47
N HIS A 120 -21.04 2.21 27.51
CA HIS A 120 -19.94 2.19 26.55
C HIS A 120 -19.83 0.89 25.74
N GLU A 121 -20.81 -0.01 25.90
CA GLU A 121 -20.84 -1.34 25.30
C GLU A 121 -20.87 -1.33 23.76
N HIS A 122 -21.31 -0.26 23.17
CA HIS A 122 -21.98 -0.30 21.88
C HIS A 122 -21.13 0.15 20.71
N ALA A 123 -19.83 0.38 20.92
CA ALA A 123 -18.99 0.87 19.86
C ALA A 123 -17.93 -0.16 19.52
N ARG A 124 -17.90 -0.60 18.25
CA ARG A 124 -16.65 -1.10 17.71
C ARG A 124 -15.60 -0.04 17.99
N PRO A 125 -14.43 -0.41 18.52
CA PRO A 125 -13.37 0.55 18.69
C PRO A 125 -13.03 1.18 17.34
N VAL A 126 -12.73 2.47 17.33
CA VAL A 126 -12.42 3.24 16.12
C VAL A 126 -11.01 3.75 16.19
N LEU A 127 -10.28 3.60 15.09
CA LEU A 127 -9.03 4.32 14.84
C LEU A 127 -9.29 5.37 13.76
N CYS A 128 -9.12 6.66 14.10
CA CYS A 128 -9.17 7.76 13.16
C CYS A 128 -7.75 8.16 12.75
N ILE A 129 -7.42 8.09 11.47
CA ILE A 129 -6.09 8.43 10.96
C ILE A 129 -6.17 9.70 10.12
N LEU A 130 -5.40 10.72 10.51
CA LEU A 130 -5.37 12.01 9.85
C LEU A 130 -4.32 12.02 8.72
N THR A 131 -4.76 11.95 7.47
CA THR A 131 -3.89 11.91 6.28
C THR A 131 -4.05 13.14 5.38
N ALA A 132 -4.89 14.11 5.74
CA ALA A 132 -5.30 15.18 4.84
C ALA A 132 -4.16 16.14 4.43
N GLY A 133 -3.14 16.33 5.27
CA GLY A 133 -2.11 17.35 5.10
C GLY A 133 -1.18 17.16 3.91
N LEU A 134 -0.61 18.27 3.42
CA LEU A 134 0.32 18.32 2.27
C LEU A 134 1.69 17.67 2.50
N GLY A 135 2.13 17.50 3.74
CA GLY A 135 3.46 17.00 4.05
C GLY A 135 4.60 17.96 3.66
N LYS A 136 4.42 19.28 3.75
CA LYS A 136 5.38 20.32 3.31
C LYS A 136 6.80 20.11 3.86
N ARG A 137 6.95 19.63 5.09
CA ARG A 137 8.25 19.35 5.73
C ARG A 137 9.02 18.17 5.11
N MET A 138 8.36 17.37 4.25
CA MET A 138 8.96 16.25 3.50
C MET A 138 9.51 16.69 2.13
N GLY A 139 9.41 17.98 1.78
CA GLY A 139 9.93 18.52 0.53
C GLY A 139 9.49 17.72 -0.70
N GLY A 140 10.43 17.41 -1.59
CA GLY A 140 10.16 16.68 -2.84
C GLY A 140 9.62 15.27 -2.68
N LEU A 141 9.79 14.63 -1.51
CA LEU A 141 9.29 13.25 -1.28
C LEU A 141 7.76 13.16 -1.39
N CYS A 142 7.04 14.21 -0.96
CA CYS A 142 5.58 14.26 -1.03
C CYS A 142 5.03 14.88 -2.32
N SER A 143 5.86 15.24 -3.30
CA SER A 143 5.38 15.82 -4.57
C SER A 143 4.48 14.86 -5.37
N HIS A 144 4.74 13.57 -5.29
CA HIS A 144 4.03 12.52 -6.02
C HIS A 144 3.17 11.60 -5.15
N ILE A 145 3.26 11.71 -3.83
CA ILE A 145 2.58 10.81 -2.90
C ILE A 145 2.09 11.54 -1.66
N ASN A 146 1.01 11.04 -1.04
CA ASN A 146 0.62 11.49 0.31
C ASN A 146 1.66 11.01 1.34
N LYS A 147 1.92 11.82 2.38
CA LYS A 147 2.87 11.48 3.43
C LYS A 147 2.59 10.14 4.10
N GLY A 148 1.33 9.86 4.41
CA GLY A 148 0.89 8.59 5.01
C GLY A 148 1.16 7.35 4.16
N LEU A 149 1.49 7.55 2.87
CA LEU A 149 1.84 6.47 1.94
C LEU A 149 3.35 6.31 1.73
N LEU A 150 4.21 7.11 2.39
CA LEU A 150 5.66 6.91 2.28
C LEU A 150 6.04 5.50 2.76
N PRO A 151 6.91 4.79 2.02
CA PRO A 151 7.24 3.40 2.33
C PRO A 151 8.19 3.30 3.52
N LEU A 152 7.83 2.48 4.49
CA LEU A 152 8.67 2.11 5.64
C LEU A 152 8.56 0.60 5.83
N ASP A 153 9.69 -0.12 5.81
CA ASP A 153 9.75 -1.59 5.96
C ASP A 153 8.71 -2.33 5.10
N ASN A 154 8.66 -2.00 3.79
CA ASN A 154 7.75 -2.56 2.77
C ASN A 154 6.27 -2.17 2.90
N LYS A 155 5.87 -1.38 3.90
CA LYS A 155 4.50 -0.92 4.11
C LYS A 155 4.43 0.60 4.01
N ALA A 156 3.26 1.15 3.74
CA ALA A 156 3.03 2.59 3.91
C ALA A 156 2.96 2.95 5.40
N LEU A 157 3.31 4.19 5.77
CA LEU A 157 3.26 4.65 7.16
C LEU A 157 1.89 4.39 7.81
N ILE A 158 0.80 4.62 7.07
CA ILE A 158 -0.57 4.37 7.56
C ILE A 158 -0.80 2.91 7.97
N SER A 159 -0.20 1.95 7.27
CA SER A 159 -0.34 0.52 7.59
C SER A 159 0.26 0.17 8.95
N HIS A 160 1.33 0.84 9.38
CA HIS A 160 1.91 0.61 10.71
C HIS A 160 0.94 0.95 11.83
N LEU A 161 0.07 1.95 11.66
CA LEU A 161 -0.99 2.27 12.62
C LEU A 161 -2.15 1.28 12.54
N ILE A 162 -2.59 0.92 11.33
CA ILE A 162 -3.68 -0.05 11.11
C ILE A 162 -3.33 -1.40 11.74
N ASP A 163 -2.08 -1.85 11.57
CA ASP A 163 -1.59 -3.13 12.11
C ASP A 163 -1.54 -3.16 13.66
N LYS A 164 -1.64 -2.01 14.34
CA LYS A 164 -1.74 -1.94 15.81
C LYS A 164 -3.14 -2.20 16.33
N THR A 165 -4.12 -2.33 15.46
CA THR A 165 -5.52 -2.56 15.82
C THR A 165 -5.97 -3.96 15.42
N SER A 166 -6.81 -4.57 16.25
CA SER A 166 -7.49 -5.83 15.91
C SER A 166 -8.47 -5.65 14.74
N LYS A 167 -8.90 -6.75 14.11
CA LYS A 167 -9.77 -6.71 12.91
C LYS A 167 -11.17 -6.15 13.18
N ASP A 168 -11.61 -6.11 14.41
CA ASP A 168 -12.89 -5.53 14.82
C ASP A 168 -12.89 -3.99 14.87
N TYR A 169 -11.71 -3.36 14.82
CA TYR A 169 -11.63 -1.91 14.70
C TYR A 169 -12.20 -1.43 13.36
N GLU A 170 -12.99 -0.38 13.42
CA GLU A 170 -13.38 0.41 12.27
C GLU A 170 -12.34 1.52 12.04
N ILE A 171 -11.90 1.70 10.82
CA ILE A 171 -10.84 2.66 10.49
C ILE A 171 -11.46 3.85 9.77
N VAL A 172 -11.44 5.02 10.41
CA VAL A 172 -11.83 6.29 9.81
C VAL A 172 -10.58 6.97 9.27
N VAL A 173 -10.57 7.35 8.00
CA VAL A 173 -9.42 8.00 7.36
C VAL A 173 -9.82 9.37 6.83
N ALA A 174 -9.23 10.42 7.39
CA ALA A 174 -9.43 11.79 6.92
C ALA A 174 -8.58 12.02 5.65
N LEU A 175 -9.21 12.12 4.50
CA LEU A 175 -8.60 12.29 3.19
C LEU A 175 -8.50 13.77 2.80
N GLY A 176 -7.38 14.19 2.24
CA GLY A 176 -7.17 15.51 1.66
C GLY A 176 -6.20 15.44 0.49
N TYR A 177 -4.99 15.96 0.67
CA TYR A 177 -3.97 15.92 -0.38
C TYR A 177 -3.71 14.49 -0.88
N LYS A 178 -3.96 14.26 -2.18
CA LYS A 178 -3.86 12.92 -2.83
C LYS A 178 -4.67 11.83 -2.11
N GLY A 179 -5.84 12.20 -1.57
CA GLY A 179 -6.70 11.32 -0.79
C GLY A 179 -7.13 10.06 -1.53
N GLU A 180 -7.39 10.15 -2.85
CA GLU A 180 -7.75 8.98 -3.66
C GLU A 180 -6.67 7.90 -3.64
N MET A 181 -5.38 8.28 -3.69
CA MET A 181 -4.28 7.32 -3.57
C MET A 181 -4.25 6.64 -2.20
N VAL A 182 -4.58 7.39 -1.12
CA VAL A 182 -4.68 6.83 0.24
C VAL A 182 -5.79 5.82 0.32
N LYS A 183 -6.98 6.15 -0.21
CA LYS A 183 -8.14 5.27 -0.25
C LYS A 183 -7.82 3.97 -0.99
N GLU A 184 -7.37 4.07 -2.25
CA GLU A 184 -7.05 2.90 -3.07
C GLU A 184 -5.96 2.02 -2.44
N TYR A 185 -4.95 2.64 -1.80
CA TYR A 185 -3.94 1.88 -1.07
C TYR A 185 -4.54 1.11 0.11
N CYS A 186 -5.36 1.76 0.95
CA CYS A 186 -6.00 1.11 2.10
C CYS A 186 -6.86 -0.09 1.67
N GLU A 187 -7.66 0.07 0.62
CA GLU A 187 -8.51 -0.99 0.07
C GLU A 187 -7.69 -2.16 -0.49
N ALA A 188 -6.58 -1.86 -1.18
CA ALA A 188 -5.69 -2.88 -1.75
C ALA A 188 -4.84 -3.60 -0.68
N ALA A 189 -4.37 -2.86 0.34
CA ALA A 189 -3.45 -3.34 1.36
C ALA A 189 -4.16 -4.09 2.50
N HIS A 190 -5.38 -3.70 2.83
CA HIS A 190 -6.15 -4.20 3.96
C HIS A 190 -7.59 -4.55 3.57
N PRO A 191 -7.80 -5.48 2.62
CA PRO A 191 -9.13 -5.78 2.06
C PRO A 191 -10.11 -6.38 3.08
N ASP A 192 -9.62 -6.89 4.19
CA ASP A 192 -10.40 -7.47 5.29
C ASP A 192 -10.74 -6.45 6.40
N ARG A 193 -10.37 -5.17 6.23
CA ARG A 193 -10.64 -4.09 7.19
C ARG A 193 -11.86 -3.26 6.77
N LYS A 194 -12.55 -2.69 7.75
CA LYS A 194 -13.68 -1.77 7.51
C LYS A 194 -13.17 -0.34 7.53
N PHE A 195 -13.23 0.33 6.38
CA PHE A 195 -12.85 1.72 6.23
C PHE A 195 -14.06 2.64 6.09
N ILE A 196 -13.95 3.83 6.68
CA ILE A 196 -14.78 5.00 6.41
C ILE A 196 -13.83 6.10 5.94
N PHE A 197 -14.00 6.54 4.71
CA PHE A 197 -13.20 7.61 4.12
C PHE A 197 -13.96 8.92 4.19
N VAL A 198 -13.37 9.93 4.84
CA VAL A 198 -13.96 11.25 5.02
C VAL A 198 -13.13 12.28 4.27
N ASN A 199 -13.73 12.98 3.32
CA ASN A 199 -13.04 14.03 2.59
C ASN A 199 -12.94 15.29 3.43
N VAL A 200 -11.73 15.84 3.55
CA VAL A 200 -11.41 17.11 4.17
C VAL A 200 -11.21 18.12 3.05
N ASP A 201 -12.12 19.07 2.93
CA ASP A 201 -12.12 20.07 1.85
C ASP A 201 -11.04 21.15 2.05
N ASN A 202 -10.88 21.67 3.28
CA ASN A 202 -9.88 22.66 3.64
C ASN A 202 -8.65 22.01 4.31
N TYR A 203 -7.77 21.40 3.51
CA TYR A 203 -6.53 20.80 4.00
C TYR A 203 -5.28 21.68 3.77
N GLU A 204 -5.43 22.87 3.20
CA GLU A 204 -4.36 23.83 2.93
C GLU A 204 -4.81 25.26 3.21
N GLY A 205 -3.90 26.09 3.76
CA GLY A 205 -4.15 27.52 4.01
C GLY A 205 -4.80 27.82 5.36
N PRO A 206 -5.33 29.03 5.53
CA PRO A 206 -5.95 29.46 6.80
C PRO A 206 -7.12 28.56 7.21
N GLY A 207 -7.16 28.17 8.48
CA GLY A 207 -8.21 27.29 9.03
C GLY A 207 -7.99 25.79 8.77
N SER A 208 -6.96 25.41 7.99
CA SER A 208 -6.56 23.99 7.88
C SER A 208 -5.80 23.57 9.13
N GLY A 209 -5.80 22.25 9.41
CA GLY A 209 -5.04 21.71 10.53
C GLY A 209 -5.61 20.37 11.03
N PRO A 210 -4.94 19.72 11.98
CA PRO A 210 -5.41 18.45 12.56
C PRO A 210 -6.80 18.59 13.21
N ALA A 211 -7.07 19.70 13.93
CA ALA A 211 -8.37 19.93 14.56
C ALA A 211 -9.51 20.06 13.53
N TYR A 212 -9.26 20.73 12.41
CA TYR A 212 -10.23 20.78 11.32
C TYR A 212 -10.43 19.41 10.69
N SER A 213 -9.35 18.68 10.41
CA SER A 213 -9.42 17.35 9.79
C SER A 213 -10.23 16.36 10.64
N ILE A 214 -10.00 16.32 11.95
CA ILE A 214 -10.75 15.41 12.83
C ILE A 214 -12.21 15.85 12.98
N SER A 215 -12.50 17.17 12.94
CA SER A 215 -13.86 17.68 13.02
C SER A 215 -14.75 17.22 11.86
N GLN A 216 -14.16 17.04 10.66
CA GLN A 216 -14.87 16.49 9.51
C GLN A 216 -15.27 15.02 9.74
N CYS A 217 -14.55 14.31 10.60
CA CYS A 217 -14.84 12.91 10.97
C CYS A 217 -15.86 12.77 12.11
N LYS A 218 -16.33 13.89 12.69
CA LYS A 218 -17.13 13.93 13.92
C LYS A 218 -18.32 12.98 13.94
N GLU A 219 -19.08 12.86 12.85
CA GLU A 219 -20.27 12.00 12.80
C GLU A 219 -19.94 10.50 12.96
N HIS A 220 -18.72 10.08 12.56
CA HIS A 220 -18.24 8.71 12.67
C HIS A 220 -17.52 8.43 14.00
N LEU A 221 -17.27 9.47 14.80
CA LEU A 221 -16.53 9.46 16.07
C LEU A 221 -17.42 9.82 17.28
N GLN A 222 -18.72 9.51 17.22
CA GLN A 222 -19.68 9.69 18.33
C GLN A 222 -19.68 8.47 19.27
N ARG A 223 -18.49 8.06 19.70
CA ARG A 223 -18.19 6.91 20.58
C ARG A 223 -16.71 6.99 20.99
N PRO A 224 -16.24 6.22 21.96
CA PRO A 224 -14.81 6.14 22.26
C PRO A 224 -13.97 5.79 21.02
N PHE A 225 -12.88 6.52 20.80
CA PHE A 225 -12.01 6.34 19.62
C PHE A 225 -10.55 6.65 19.93
N VAL A 226 -9.65 6.05 19.16
CA VAL A 226 -8.24 6.45 19.07
C VAL A 226 -8.07 7.30 17.83
N TRP A 227 -7.29 8.37 17.90
CA TRP A 227 -6.87 9.09 16.71
C TRP A 227 -5.35 9.17 16.63
N ALA A 228 -4.83 9.25 15.40
CA ALA A 228 -3.41 9.38 15.14
C ALA A 228 -3.12 10.20 13.89
N VAL A 229 -2.00 10.91 13.88
CA VAL A 229 -1.44 11.49 12.66
C VAL A 229 -0.67 10.41 11.88
N ALA A 230 -0.73 10.46 10.55
CA ALA A 230 -0.22 9.40 9.69
C ALA A 230 1.33 9.21 9.73
N ASP A 231 2.06 10.15 10.30
CA ASP A 231 3.53 10.16 10.42
C ASP A 231 4.06 9.74 11.79
N THR A 232 3.17 9.33 12.70
CA THR A 232 3.53 8.72 13.98
C THR A 232 3.67 7.21 13.82
N ILE A 233 4.83 6.67 14.15
CA ILE A 233 5.12 5.23 14.10
C ILE A 233 5.41 4.74 15.51
N ILE A 234 4.61 3.80 16.00
CA ILE A 234 4.78 3.18 17.32
C ILE A 234 5.07 1.69 17.15
N THR A 235 5.91 1.13 18.00
CA THR A 235 6.21 -0.31 17.99
C THR A 235 5.36 -1.09 19.00
N ASN A 236 4.94 -0.45 20.09
CA ASN A 236 4.08 -1.02 21.11
C ASN A 236 2.64 -1.24 20.61
N PRO A 237 1.88 -2.17 21.21
CA PRO A 237 0.44 -2.27 20.98
C PRO A 237 -0.30 -1.03 21.53
N LEU A 238 -1.50 -0.77 20.99
CA LEU A 238 -2.39 0.24 21.57
C LEU A 238 -2.91 -0.21 22.93
N PRO A 239 -2.95 0.69 23.92
CA PRO A 239 -3.57 0.38 25.21
C PRO A 239 -5.10 0.26 25.10
N PRO A 240 -5.75 -0.46 26.02
CA PRO A 240 -7.21 -0.46 26.11
C PRO A 240 -7.75 0.97 26.26
N LEU A 241 -8.89 1.24 25.63
CA LEU A 241 -9.53 2.55 25.66
C LEU A 241 -10.61 2.57 26.78
N GLU A 242 -10.15 2.69 28.02
CA GLU A 242 -10.98 2.72 29.23
C GLU A 242 -11.03 4.11 29.89
N THR A 243 -10.17 5.02 29.44
CA THR A 243 -10.04 6.41 29.90
C THR A 243 -9.40 7.23 28.79
N ASP A 244 -9.47 8.57 28.91
CA ASP A 244 -8.70 9.46 28.02
C ASP A 244 -7.20 9.29 28.27
N TRP A 245 -6.42 9.24 27.20
CA TRP A 245 -4.97 9.14 27.29
C TRP A 245 -4.26 9.82 26.14
N LEU A 246 -3.03 10.29 26.39
CA LEU A 246 -2.11 10.81 25.37
C LEU A 246 -0.88 9.91 25.23
N GLY A 247 -0.47 9.69 23.98
CA GLY A 247 0.79 9.03 23.66
C GLY A 247 1.98 9.96 23.86
N LEU A 248 2.94 9.55 24.68
CA LEU A 248 4.09 10.34 25.08
C LEU A 248 5.42 9.61 24.80
N TYR A 249 6.45 10.41 24.54
CA TYR A 249 7.83 9.97 24.40
C TYR A 249 8.79 10.97 25.06
N PRO A 250 9.84 10.53 25.75
CA PRO A 250 10.85 11.43 26.31
C PRO A 250 11.51 12.32 25.24
N THR A 251 11.71 13.60 25.54
CA THR A 251 12.35 14.54 24.60
C THR A 251 13.31 15.49 25.30
N ASP A 252 14.42 15.76 24.61
CA ASP A 252 15.40 16.79 25.00
C ASP A 252 15.25 18.08 24.17
N ILE A 253 14.26 18.13 23.27
CA ILE A 253 14.01 19.24 22.34
C ILE A 253 12.53 19.68 22.41
N PRO A 254 12.07 20.18 23.59
CA PRO A 254 10.66 20.48 23.83
C PRO A 254 10.10 21.56 22.90
N GLU A 255 10.94 22.42 22.34
CA GLU A 255 10.54 23.46 21.38
C GLU A 255 9.99 22.94 20.04
N LEU A 256 10.19 21.66 19.72
CA LEU A 256 9.67 21.05 18.50
C LEU A 256 8.29 20.41 18.67
N TYR A 257 7.85 20.18 19.91
CA TYR A 257 6.67 19.40 20.23
C TYR A 257 5.75 20.09 21.24
N SER A 258 4.48 19.75 21.24
CA SER A 258 3.65 19.97 22.43
C SER A 258 4.12 19.01 23.51
N THR A 259 4.39 19.48 24.72
CA THR A 259 4.97 18.71 25.80
C THR A 259 4.07 18.64 27.02
N ALA A 260 4.15 17.56 27.77
CA ALA A 260 3.35 17.29 28.95
C ALA A 260 4.21 17.11 30.21
N ASP A 261 3.72 17.63 31.34
CA ASP A 261 4.18 17.32 32.68
C ASP A 261 3.35 16.18 33.24
N VAL A 262 3.98 15.21 33.89
CA VAL A 262 3.33 13.97 34.31
C VAL A 262 3.66 13.65 35.77
N GLU A 263 2.63 13.44 36.57
CA GLU A 263 2.72 12.95 37.94
C GLU A 263 1.83 11.68 38.08
N ASP A 264 2.35 10.60 38.62
CA ASP A 264 1.67 9.33 38.85
C ASP A 264 0.88 8.81 37.59
N ASP A 265 1.52 8.87 36.42
CA ASP A 265 0.91 8.53 35.12
C ASP A 265 -0.31 9.39 34.72
N VAL A 266 -0.49 10.55 35.36
CA VAL A 266 -1.51 11.53 35.05
C VAL A 266 -0.83 12.79 34.50
N ILE A 267 -1.39 13.34 33.43
CA ILE A 267 -0.90 14.61 32.88
C ILE A 267 -1.42 15.76 33.73
N VAL A 268 -0.49 16.55 34.28
CA VAL A 268 -0.82 17.68 35.16
C VAL A 268 -0.74 19.02 34.43
N ASN A 269 0.16 19.16 33.47
CA ASN A 269 0.36 20.40 32.69
C ASN A 269 0.76 20.11 31.24
N PHE A 270 0.58 21.14 30.40
CA PHE A 270 1.02 21.14 29.00
C PHE A 270 1.77 22.43 28.64
N LYS A 271 2.68 22.34 27.70
CA LYS A 271 3.26 23.47 26.98
C LYS A 271 3.40 23.18 25.51
N ASP A 272 3.03 24.12 24.65
CA ASP A 272 3.13 23.96 23.21
C ASP A 272 4.42 24.61 22.68
N LYS A 273 5.30 23.80 22.09
CA LYS A 273 6.51 24.20 21.33
C LYS A 273 7.33 25.28 22.04
N SER A 274 7.63 25.06 23.32
CA SER A 274 8.33 26.02 24.18
C SER A 274 9.70 25.49 24.59
N LYS A 275 10.73 26.39 24.62
CA LYS A 275 12.09 26.03 25.07
C LYS A 275 12.15 25.62 26.54
N ASP A 276 11.24 26.11 27.35
CA ASP A 276 11.04 25.73 28.76
C ASP A 276 9.93 24.68 28.91
N GLY A 277 9.69 23.88 27.84
CA GLY A 277 8.71 22.80 27.83
C GLY A 277 9.07 21.65 28.78
N TYR A 278 8.18 20.68 28.86
CA TYR A 278 8.33 19.51 29.73
C TYR A 278 9.12 18.39 29.04
N ASN A 279 9.45 17.33 29.77
CA ASN A 279 10.34 16.26 29.30
C ASN A 279 9.65 15.19 28.44
N TYR A 280 8.33 15.28 28.24
CA TYR A 280 7.58 14.33 27.44
C TYR A 280 6.88 15.00 26.28
N ALA A 281 7.27 14.65 25.06
CA ALA A 281 6.63 15.08 23.83
C ALA A 281 5.32 14.30 23.60
N PHE A 282 4.27 15.00 23.22
CA PHE A 282 3.06 14.39 22.67
C PHE A 282 3.36 13.93 21.23
N ILE A 283 3.17 12.65 20.96
CA ILE A 283 3.60 12.00 19.71
C ILE A 283 2.53 11.90 18.63
N GLY A 284 1.43 12.64 18.77
CA GLY A 284 0.38 12.67 17.75
C GLY A 284 -0.53 11.43 17.70
N ILE A 285 -0.68 10.72 18.82
CA ILE A 285 -1.66 9.64 19.00
C ILE A 285 -2.32 9.76 20.37
N ALA A 286 -3.62 9.60 20.42
CA ALA A 286 -4.38 9.69 21.67
C ALA A 286 -5.64 8.85 21.65
N GLY A 287 -6.06 8.39 22.84
CA GLY A 287 -7.36 7.79 23.09
C GLY A 287 -8.34 8.78 23.67
N VAL A 288 -9.52 8.82 23.11
CA VAL A 288 -10.65 9.65 23.54
C VAL A 288 -11.74 8.72 24.04
N TYR A 289 -11.90 8.63 25.35
CA TYR A 289 -12.95 7.86 25.99
C TYR A 289 -14.20 8.72 26.19
N ASP A 290 -14.05 9.89 26.82
CA ASP A 290 -15.11 10.90 26.92
C ASP A 290 -15.16 11.76 25.64
N TYR A 291 -15.66 11.16 24.56
CA TYR A 291 -15.84 11.84 23.30
C TYR A 291 -16.83 13.02 23.38
N SER A 292 -17.76 13.00 24.31
CA SER A 292 -18.73 14.08 24.49
C SER A 292 -18.05 15.37 24.94
N THR A 293 -17.22 15.27 25.97
CA THR A 293 -16.40 16.41 26.45
C THR A 293 -15.36 16.82 25.40
N PHE A 294 -14.72 15.84 24.72
CA PHE A 294 -13.79 16.15 23.63
C PHE A 294 -14.41 17.00 22.54
N TRP A 295 -15.62 16.65 22.07
CA TRP A 295 -16.31 17.41 21.02
C TRP A 295 -16.84 18.79 21.49
N LYS A 296 -16.99 18.97 22.78
CA LYS A 296 -17.34 20.26 23.36
C LYS A 296 -16.14 21.20 23.47
N GLU A 297 -14.98 20.62 23.82
CA GLU A 297 -13.77 21.38 24.13
C GLU A 297 -12.84 21.61 22.93
N ILE A 298 -13.02 20.87 21.81
CA ILE A 298 -12.18 21.04 20.63
C ILE A 298 -12.39 22.43 19.99
N ASN A 299 -11.31 23.18 19.85
CA ASN A 299 -11.31 24.45 19.16
C ASN A 299 -10.77 24.30 17.74
N VAL A 300 -11.65 24.15 16.78
CA VAL A 300 -11.30 23.98 15.36
C VAL A 300 -10.49 25.19 14.83
N SER A 301 -10.78 26.40 15.32
CA SER A 301 -10.08 27.62 14.88
C SER A 301 -8.62 27.68 15.33
N SER A 302 -8.21 26.93 16.36
CA SER A 302 -6.82 26.86 16.80
C SER A 302 -5.93 26.07 15.83
N GLY A 303 -6.52 25.21 15.00
CA GLY A 303 -5.82 24.29 14.10
C GLY A 303 -5.24 23.05 14.80
N GLU A 304 -5.04 23.08 16.10
CA GLU A 304 -4.38 22.03 16.89
C GLU A 304 -5.36 21.29 17.80
N ILE A 305 -5.30 19.95 17.80
CA ILE A 305 -6.18 19.12 18.63
C ILE A 305 -5.77 19.19 20.12
N VAL A 306 -4.50 19.41 20.40
CA VAL A 306 -3.98 19.46 21.79
C VAL A 306 -4.70 20.49 22.64
N SER A 307 -5.24 21.56 22.05
CA SER A 307 -6.04 22.57 22.76
C SER A 307 -7.28 21.98 23.47
N ALA A 308 -7.88 20.93 22.93
CA ALA A 308 -8.99 20.24 23.60
C ALA A 308 -8.55 19.58 24.90
N TYR A 309 -7.38 18.96 24.90
CA TYR A 309 -6.86 18.27 26.10
C TYR A 309 -6.44 19.23 27.20
N TYR A 310 -6.02 20.46 26.89
CA TYR A 310 -5.84 21.50 27.91
C TYR A 310 -7.13 21.74 28.69
N ASN A 311 -8.25 21.82 27.98
CA ASN A 311 -9.53 22.10 28.59
C ASN A 311 -10.07 20.86 29.34
N ILE A 312 -9.98 19.67 28.74
CA ILE A 312 -10.42 18.40 29.36
C ILE A 312 -9.67 18.14 30.66
N ASN A 313 -8.38 18.45 30.73
CA ASN A 313 -7.55 18.23 31.91
C ASN A 313 -8.04 19.02 33.16
N ASN A 314 -8.85 20.06 32.97
CA ASN A 314 -9.48 20.80 34.06
C ASN A 314 -10.67 20.03 34.67
N TYR A 315 -11.22 19.01 33.98
CA TYR A 315 -12.43 18.28 34.38
C TYR A 315 -12.20 16.80 34.63
N SER A 316 -11.20 16.20 33.96
CA SER A 316 -10.91 14.79 34.07
C SER A 316 -9.40 14.52 34.02
N HIS A 317 -8.96 13.38 34.58
CA HIS A 317 -7.58 12.98 34.57
C HIS A 317 -7.24 12.28 33.25
N ILE A 318 -6.36 12.89 32.47
CA ILE A 318 -5.83 12.30 31.24
C ILE A 318 -4.60 11.45 31.58
N LYS A 319 -4.62 10.18 31.20
CA LYS A 319 -3.51 9.26 31.46
C LYS A 319 -2.35 9.45 30.46
N ALA A 320 -1.14 9.39 30.98
CA ALA A 320 0.08 9.29 30.18
C ALA A 320 0.24 7.84 29.68
N LYS A 321 0.50 7.64 28.40
CA LYS A 321 0.87 6.35 27.80
C LYS A 321 2.16 6.48 27.03
N TYR A 322 3.17 5.71 27.38
CA TYR A 322 4.50 5.79 26.82
C TYR A 322 4.68 4.78 25.68
N PHE A 323 5.27 5.22 24.58
CA PHE A 323 5.48 4.38 23.39
C PHE A 323 6.93 4.43 22.94
N ASP A 324 7.42 3.35 22.37
CA ASP A 324 8.61 3.37 21.51
C ASP A 324 8.20 4.00 20.18
N TRP A 325 8.71 5.18 19.92
CA TRP A 325 8.21 6.05 18.87
C TRP A 325 9.27 6.45 17.87
N TYR A 326 8.87 6.54 16.60
CA TYR A 326 9.63 7.14 15.53
C TYR A 326 8.77 8.22 14.85
N ASP A 327 9.30 9.43 14.81
CA ASP A 327 8.70 10.54 14.04
C ASP A 327 9.05 10.39 12.56
N ALA A 328 8.08 10.36 11.67
CA ALA A 328 8.28 10.44 10.23
C ALA A 328 7.85 11.81 9.66
N GLY A 329 7.86 12.86 10.49
CA GLY A 329 7.37 14.20 10.19
C GLY A 329 8.28 15.05 9.33
N THR A 330 9.57 14.75 9.28
CA THR A 330 10.60 15.43 8.48
C THR A 330 11.44 14.41 7.72
N ILE A 331 12.20 14.87 6.70
CA ILE A 331 13.10 13.97 5.93
C ILE A 331 14.10 13.28 6.84
N ASP A 332 14.77 14.03 7.73
CA ASP A 332 15.80 13.48 8.61
C ASP A 332 15.22 12.44 9.58
N ASN A 333 14.07 12.73 10.17
CA ASN A 333 13.40 11.81 11.07
C ASN A 333 12.88 10.55 10.34
N TYR A 334 12.33 10.72 9.14
CA TYR A 334 11.93 9.59 8.29
C TYR A 334 13.12 8.68 7.96
N LEU A 335 14.30 9.24 7.62
CA LEU A 335 15.52 8.45 7.39
C LEU A 335 16.00 7.73 8.65
N LYS A 336 15.82 8.35 9.84
CA LYS A 336 16.08 7.67 11.13
C LYS A 336 15.10 6.52 11.36
N ALA A 337 13.80 6.74 11.09
CA ALA A 337 12.78 5.71 11.19
C ALA A 337 13.08 4.52 10.26
N GLN A 338 13.53 4.76 9.01
CA GLN A 338 13.93 3.70 8.08
C GLN A 338 15.07 2.83 8.64
N LYS A 339 16.01 3.41 9.38
CA LYS A 339 17.11 2.68 10.00
C LYS A 339 16.69 1.92 11.26
N GLY A 340 15.75 2.47 12.03
CA GLY A 340 15.32 1.92 13.33
C GLY A 340 14.23 0.85 13.22
N VAL A 341 13.25 1.03 12.32
CA VAL A 341 12.12 0.12 12.14
C VAL A 341 12.39 -0.91 11.04
N GLY A 342 13.11 -0.49 9.99
CA GLY A 342 13.32 -1.30 8.79
C GLY A 342 14.20 -2.52 9.01
N LYS A 343 13.62 -3.72 8.93
CA LYS A 343 14.34 -5.00 8.89
C LYS A 343 14.73 -5.41 7.47
N THR A 344 14.05 -4.87 6.46
CA THR A 344 14.22 -5.22 5.04
C THR A 344 14.65 -4.00 4.24
N LYS A 345 15.85 -4.05 3.65
CA LYS A 345 16.40 -2.97 2.79
C LYS A 345 15.77 -2.90 1.38
N GLN A 346 14.97 -3.87 0.98
CA GLN A 346 14.77 -4.19 -0.43
C GLN A 346 13.75 -3.30 -1.17
N TYR A 347 12.74 -2.71 -0.49
CA TYR A 347 11.64 -1.99 -1.14
C TYR A 347 11.40 -0.56 -0.63
N SER A 348 12.25 -0.06 0.28
CA SER A 348 12.03 1.21 0.99
C SER A 348 12.46 2.47 0.23
N ILE A 349 12.95 2.36 -1.02
CA ILE A 349 13.43 3.52 -1.78
C ILE A 349 12.38 3.91 -2.83
N PRO A 350 11.82 5.14 -2.77
CA PRO A 350 10.98 5.66 -3.86
C PRO A 350 11.75 5.62 -5.18
N LYS A 351 11.21 4.96 -6.18
CA LYS A 351 11.74 5.06 -7.54
C LYS A 351 11.58 6.52 -8.00
N THR A 352 12.55 7.04 -8.74
CA THR A 352 12.65 8.46 -9.16
C THR A 352 11.47 8.98 -9.98
N ASN A 353 10.52 8.14 -10.38
CA ASN A 353 9.42 8.46 -11.28
C ASN A 353 8.04 8.49 -10.60
N GLY A 354 7.97 8.61 -9.27
CA GLY A 354 6.68 8.61 -8.55
C GLY A 354 6.00 7.24 -8.49
N GLU A 355 6.77 6.16 -8.64
CA GLU A 355 6.32 4.78 -8.44
C GLU A 355 6.72 4.30 -7.05
N PHE A 356 5.78 3.63 -6.36
CA PHE A 356 5.97 3.09 -5.04
C PHE A 356 5.56 1.62 -4.99
N LEU A 357 6.33 0.83 -4.26
CA LEU A 357 6.14 -0.61 -4.14
C LEU A 357 5.97 -0.97 -2.67
N TYR A 358 4.99 -1.83 -2.39
CA TYR A 358 4.75 -2.34 -1.05
C TYR A 358 4.54 -3.84 -1.11
N LYS A 359 4.90 -4.51 -0.01
CA LYS A 359 4.60 -5.91 0.21
C LYS A 359 4.00 -6.06 1.61
N ILE A 360 2.73 -6.40 1.67
CA ILE A 360 2.01 -6.64 2.93
C ILE A 360 1.59 -8.10 2.93
N ASP A 361 2.13 -8.85 3.88
CA ASP A 361 1.96 -10.31 3.97
C ASP A 361 2.24 -10.98 2.62
N SER A 362 1.24 -11.54 1.98
CA SER A 362 1.30 -12.17 0.66
C SER A 362 0.80 -11.27 -0.48
N THR A 363 0.58 -9.98 -0.24
CA THR A 363 0.07 -9.05 -1.26
C THR A 363 1.17 -8.08 -1.71
N PHE A 364 1.41 -8.03 -3.01
CA PHE A 364 2.27 -7.03 -3.64
C PHE A 364 1.41 -5.89 -4.18
N ILE A 365 1.81 -4.65 -3.90
CA ILE A 365 1.06 -3.45 -4.27
C ILE A 365 1.97 -2.50 -5.03
N LYS A 366 1.52 -2.05 -6.19
CA LYS A 366 2.17 -0.99 -6.97
C LYS A 366 1.27 0.24 -7.00
N LEU A 367 1.85 1.39 -6.66
CA LEU A 367 1.17 2.67 -6.58
C LEU A 367 1.91 3.71 -7.41
N SER A 368 1.18 4.54 -8.15
CA SER A 368 1.73 5.68 -8.88
C SER A 368 0.76 6.84 -8.95
N SER A 369 1.29 8.08 -8.91
CA SER A 369 0.50 9.28 -9.21
C SER A 369 0.11 9.40 -10.69
N ASN A 370 0.78 8.66 -11.57
CA ASN A 370 0.47 8.60 -12.99
C ASN A 370 -0.63 7.58 -13.28
N LYS A 371 -1.87 8.04 -13.41
CA LYS A 371 -3.05 7.19 -13.66
C LYS A 371 -2.95 6.43 -14.98
N SER A 372 -2.43 7.04 -16.04
CA SER A 372 -2.28 6.38 -17.34
C SER A 372 -1.25 5.24 -17.30
N PHE A 373 -0.20 5.39 -16.48
CA PHE A 373 0.76 4.32 -16.21
C PHE A 373 0.08 3.10 -15.54
N ILE A 374 -0.73 3.34 -14.51
CA ILE A 374 -1.44 2.26 -13.79
C ILE A 374 -2.47 1.60 -14.71
N SER A 375 -3.29 2.37 -15.42
CA SER A 375 -4.29 1.82 -16.34
C SER A 375 -3.66 1.01 -17.47
N GLY A 376 -2.53 1.46 -18.03
CA GLY A 376 -1.78 0.71 -19.04
C GLY A 376 -1.23 -0.62 -18.47
N ARG A 377 -0.69 -0.61 -17.24
CA ARG A 377 -0.24 -1.83 -16.55
C ARG A 377 -1.38 -2.82 -16.30
N ILE A 378 -2.55 -2.34 -15.88
CA ILE A 378 -3.76 -3.17 -15.70
C ILE A 378 -4.23 -3.76 -17.03
N ALA A 379 -4.26 -2.96 -18.10
CA ALA A 379 -4.61 -3.42 -19.43
C ALA A 379 -3.64 -4.50 -19.95
N ARG A 380 -2.33 -4.29 -19.75
CA ARG A 380 -1.29 -5.27 -20.11
C ARG A 380 -1.42 -6.56 -19.32
N ALA A 381 -1.73 -6.49 -18.02
CA ALA A 381 -1.97 -7.69 -17.20
C ALA A 381 -3.09 -8.57 -17.75
N LYS A 382 -4.15 -7.94 -18.30
CA LYS A 382 -5.24 -8.66 -18.96
C LYS A 382 -4.77 -9.39 -20.22
N GLN A 383 -3.84 -8.81 -20.99
CA GLN A 383 -3.27 -9.48 -22.17
C GLN A 383 -2.34 -10.64 -21.76
N LEU A 384 -1.60 -10.47 -20.66
CA LEU A 384 -0.69 -11.49 -20.10
C LEU A 384 -1.41 -12.47 -19.14
N GLU A 385 -2.75 -12.59 -19.26
CA GLU A 385 -3.52 -13.51 -18.40
C GLU A 385 -2.99 -14.96 -18.53
N GLY A 386 -2.78 -15.61 -17.38
CA GLY A 386 -2.14 -16.93 -17.31
C GLY A 386 -0.60 -16.90 -17.32
N LEU A 387 0.03 -15.79 -17.70
CA LEU A 387 1.48 -15.60 -17.66
C LEU A 387 1.94 -14.72 -16.50
N CYS A 388 1.07 -13.82 -16.01
CA CYS A 388 1.32 -12.98 -14.85
C CYS A 388 0.36 -13.32 -13.71
N PRO A 389 0.68 -12.93 -12.46
CA PRO A 389 -0.25 -13.10 -11.34
C PRO A 389 -1.56 -12.36 -11.61
N PRO A 390 -2.72 -12.96 -11.29
CA PRO A 390 -4.01 -12.28 -11.42
C PRO A 390 -4.08 -11.08 -10.48
N LEU A 391 -4.59 -9.95 -10.98
CA LEU A 391 -4.71 -8.74 -10.17
C LEU A 391 -5.84 -8.89 -9.15
N SER A 392 -5.51 -8.70 -7.86
CA SER A 392 -6.46 -8.71 -6.74
C SER A 392 -7.20 -7.38 -6.59
N TYR A 393 -6.54 -6.26 -6.90
CA TYR A 393 -7.11 -4.91 -6.87
C TYR A 393 -6.73 -4.13 -8.14
N LYS A 394 -7.67 -3.32 -8.63
CA LYS A 394 -7.53 -2.53 -9.88
C LYS A 394 -8.14 -1.15 -9.67
N GLY A 395 -7.31 -0.20 -9.26
CA GLY A 395 -7.67 1.21 -9.09
C GLY A 395 -7.11 2.11 -10.19
N ASN A 396 -7.25 3.42 -10.00
CA ASN A 396 -6.68 4.44 -10.89
C ASN A 396 -5.19 4.71 -10.61
N ASN A 397 -4.81 4.62 -9.34
CA ASN A 397 -3.46 4.88 -8.86
C ASN A 397 -2.75 3.64 -8.32
N VAL A 398 -3.49 2.54 -8.11
CA VAL A 398 -3.01 1.33 -7.43
C VAL A 398 -3.46 0.09 -8.17
N TYR A 399 -2.58 -0.91 -8.27
CA TYR A 399 -2.97 -2.29 -8.49
C TYR A 399 -2.22 -3.22 -7.55
N SER A 400 -2.82 -4.37 -7.26
CA SER A 400 -2.18 -5.40 -6.45
C SER A 400 -2.38 -6.80 -7.01
N TYR A 401 -1.48 -7.70 -6.60
CA TYR A 401 -1.57 -9.12 -6.88
C TYR A 401 -0.97 -9.95 -5.74
N GLN A 402 -1.28 -11.24 -5.69
CA GLN A 402 -0.70 -12.15 -4.72
C GLN A 402 0.79 -12.34 -5.00
N TRP A 403 1.61 -12.28 -3.95
CA TRP A 403 3.03 -12.58 -4.01
C TRP A 403 3.22 -14.03 -4.48
N ILE A 404 4.03 -14.21 -5.50
CA ILE A 404 4.38 -15.55 -6.00
C ILE A 404 5.49 -16.12 -5.14
N ALA A 405 5.20 -17.26 -4.48
CA ALA A 405 6.21 -18.05 -3.79
C ALA A 405 7.11 -18.71 -4.84
N GLY A 406 8.42 -18.47 -4.75
CA GLY A 406 9.39 -18.93 -5.74
C GLY A 406 10.65 -18.08 -5.76
N LYS A 407 11.45 -18.23 -6.79
CA LYS A 407 12.72 -17.53 -6.99
C LYS A 407 12.75 -16.88 -8.36
N THR A 408 13.32 -15.69 -8.47
CA THR A 408 13.65 -15.09 -9.76
C THR A 408 14.65 -15.97 -10.52
N LEU A 409 14.73 -15.83 -11.83
CA LEU A 409 15.71 -16.61 -12.60
C LEU A 409 17.16 -16.32 -12.18
N TYR A 410 17.47 -15.13 -11.68
CA TYR A 410 18.78 -14.84 -11.08
C TYR A 410 19.00 -15.63 -9.79
N GLU A 411 18.00 -15.68 -8.90
CA GLU A 411 18.09 -16.42 -7.63
C GLU A 411 18.13 -17.93 -7.83
N CYS A 412 17.50 -18.44 -8.88
CA CYS A 412 17.61 -19.85 -9.28
C CYS A 412 19.05 -20.21 -9.65
N ASN A 413 19.74 -19.31 -10.36
CA ASN A 413 21.11 -19.46 -10.87
C ASN A 413 21.35 -20.83 -11.53
N ASP A 414 20.37 -21.33 -12.30
CA ASP A 414 20.37 -22.64 -12.94
C ASP A 414 20.15 -22.53 -14.46
N PRO A 415 21.20 -22.78 -15.29
CA PRO A 415 21.08 -22.75 -16.73
C PRO A 415 20.03 -23.69 -17.33
N LYS A 416 19.62 -24.76 -16.61
CA LYS A 416 18.56 -25.65 -17.06
C LYS A 416 17.21 -24.93 -16.99
N ILE A 417 16.91 -24.30 -15.85
CA ILE A 417 15.67 -23.51 -15.68
C ILE A 417 15.61 -22.38 -16.69
N TRP A 418 16.74 -21.72 -17.00
CA TRP A 418 16.78 -20.65 -18.00
C TRP A 418 16.46 -21.17 -19.42
N LYS A 419 16.94 -22.36 -19.80
CA LYS A 419 16.59 -23.03 -21.06
C LYS A 419 15.11 -23.41 -21.10
N ASP A 420 14.59 -23.94 -20.01
CA ASP A 420 13.18 -24.30 -19.87
C ASP A 420 12.29 -23.04 -20.04
N PHE A 421 12.70 -21.91 -19.47
CA PHE A 421 12.01 -20.64 -19.67
C PHE A 421 12.03 -20.19 -21.15
N LEU A 422 13.14 -20.30 -21.88
CA LEU A 422 13.18 -19.95 -23.31
C LEU A 422 12.19 -20.80 -24.12
N SER A 423 12.10 -22.08 -23.83
CA SER A 423 11.13 -22.98 -24.47
C SER A 423 9.69 -22.60 -24.11
N PHE A 424 9.44 -22.27 -22.83
CA PHE A 424 8.15 -21.77 -22.37
C PHE A 424 7.74 -20.47 -23.08
N ALA A 425 8.62 -19.47 -23.13
CA ALA A 425 8.35 -18.19 -23.74
C ALA A 425 8.09 -18.32 -25.25
N GLN A 426 8.84 -19.17 -25.95
CA GLN A 426 8.63 -19.47 -27.36
C GLN A 426 7.26 -20.08 -27.64
N THR A 427 6.78 -20.93 -26.75
CA THR A 427 5.50 -21.64 -26.90
C THR A 427 4.31 -20.78 -26.49
N HIS A 428 4.45 -19.95 -25.43
CA HIS A 428 3.31 -19.32 -24.78
C HIS A 428 3.28 -17.78 -24.91
N MET A 429 4.41 -17.11 -25.27
CA MET A 429 4.46 -15.65 -25.27
C MET A 429 4.59 -15.05 -26.68
N TRP A 430 5.42 -15.62 -27.53
CA TRP A 430 5.83 -14.97 -28.76
C TRP A 430 5.04 -15.44 -29.98
N SER A 431 3.70 -15.40 -29.86
CA SER A 431 2.80 -15.58 -31.00
C SER A 431 2.97 -14.43 -31.98
N LYS A 432 3.13 -14.74 -33.27
CA LYS A 432 3.22 -13.73 -34.31
C LYS A 432 1.82 -13.20 -34.63
N GLU A 433 1.61 -11.92 -34.38
CA GLU A 433 0.36 -11.22 -34.74
C GLU A 433 0.62 -10.31 -35.95
N PRO A 434 -0.15 -10.35 -37.02
CA PRO A 434 0.03 -9.42 -38.14
C PRO A 434 -0.30 -7.99 -37.66
N HIS A 435 0.75 -7.17 -37.53
CA HIS A 435 0.64 -5.77 -37.15
C HIS A 435 1.80 -4.93 -37.70
N PRO A 436 1.55 -3.72 -38.23
CA PRO A 436 2.61 -2.85 -38.70
C PRO A 436 3.46 -2.34 -37.52
N MET A 437 4.76 -2.66 -37.54
CA MET A 437 5.66 -2.35 -36.42
C MET A 437 6.56 -1.14 -36.67
N GLN A 438 6.62 -0.60 -37.89
CA GLN A 438 7.58 0.45 -38.22
C GLN A 438 7.43 1.70 -37.36
N GLU A 439 6.23 2.25 -37.28
CA GLU A 439 5.98 3.46 -36.48
C GLU A 439 6.17 3.24 -34.96
N PRO A 440 5.61 2.20 -34.33
CA PRO A 440 5.88 1.90 -32.92
C PRO A 440 7.37 1.70 -32.62
N CYS A 441 8.11 0.99 -33.51
CA CYS A 441 9.55 0.79 -33.33
C CYS A 441 10.33 2.09 -33.46
N VAL A 442 9.98 2.98 -34.42
CA VAL A 442 10.60 4.30 -34.53
C VAL A 442 10.44 5.10 -33.24
N LYS A 443 9.22 5.24 -32.76
CA LYS A 443 8.95 5.93 -31.48
C LYS A 443 9.76 5.32 -30.32
N PHE A 444 9.79 4.01 -30.24
CA PHE A 444 10.38 3.30 -29.12
C PHE A 444 11.91 3.16 -29.18
N TYR A 445 12.49 2.99 -30.37
CA TYR A 445 13.93 2.80 -30.55
C TYR A 445 14.65 4.09 -30.89
N LYS A 446 14.07 4.96 -31.73
CA LYS A 446 14.71 6.18 -32.19
C LYS A 446 14.39 7.38 -31.32
N ASP A 447 13.12 7.76 -31.25
CA ASP A 447 12.71 9.01 -30.56
C ASP A 447 13.04 8.97 -29.08
N LYS A 448 12.66 7.89 -28.41
CA LYS A 448 13.01 7.67 -27.01
C LYS A 448 14.51 7.67 -26.76
N THR A 449 15.33 7.11 -27.65
CA THR A 449 16.78 7.09 -27.49
C THR A 449 17.35 8.50 -27.59
N HIS A 450 16.85 9.33 -28.52
CA HIS A 450 17.27 10.72 -28.64
C HIS A 450 16.91 11.52 -27.39
N ASP A 451 15.70 11.37 -26.87
CA ASP A 451 15.26 12.06 -25.66
C ASP A 451 16.07 11.64 -24.43
N ARG A 452 16.34 10.35 -24.28
CA ARG A 452 17.14 9.79 -23.18
C ARG A 452 18.60 10.23 -23.25
N LEU A 453 19.19 10.22 -24.44
CA LEU A 453 20.56 10.70 -24.64
C LEU A 453 20.66 12.21 -24.34
N LYS A 454 19.71 13.01 -24.83
CA LYS A 454 19.64 14.45 -24.52
C LYS A 454 19.60 14.69 -23.01
N LEU A 455 18.75 13.94 -22.29
CA LEU A 455 18.68 14.00 -20.83
C LEU A 455 19.99 13.59 -20.15
N PHE A 456 20.65 12.53 -20.63
CA PHE A 456 21.93 12.08 -20.09
C PHE A 456 23.02 13.16 -20.27
N LEU A 457 23.18 13.66 -21.50
CA LEU A 457 24.20 14.65 -21.85
C LEU A 457 23.99 16.00 -21.18
N SER A 458 22.74 16.38 -20.86
CA SER A 458 22.46 17.62 -20.11
C SER A 458 23.03 17.64 -18.68
N ARG A 459 23.45 16.47 -18.18
CA ARG A 459 24.04 16.29 -16.82
C ARG A 459 25.52 15.91 -16.88
N ARG A 460 26.17 16.03 -18.05
CA ARG A 460 27.57 15.65 -18.32
C ARG A 460 28.26 16.76 -19.10
N ASP A 461 29.58 16.77 -19.05
CA ASP A 461 30.40 17.66 -19.87
C ASP A 461 30.45 17.18 -21.34
N SER A 462 30.95 18.05 -22.22
CA SER A 462 30.99 17.79 -23.67
C SER A 462 31.87 16.62 -24.09
N SER A 463 32.82 16.20 -23.24
CA SER A 463 33.74 15.09 -23.56
C SER A 463 32.98 13.77 -23.78
N TYR A 464 31.84 13.57 -23.12
CA TYR A 464 31.01 12.37 -23.30
C TYR A 464 30.52 12.17 -24.73
N GLN A 465 30.46 13.23 -25.55
CA GLN A 465 30.04 13.14 -26.93
C GLN A 465 31.14 12.64 -27.85
N GLU A 466 32.41 12.73 -27.44
CA GLU A 466 33.59 12.49 -28.23
C GLU A 466 33.98 11.00 -28.33
N ALA A 467 35.04 10.72 -29.08
CA ALA A 467 35.67 9.40 -29.15
C ALA A 467 36.32 9.07 -27.77
N HIS A 468 36.30 7.80 -27.40
CA HIS A 468 36.90 7.30 -26.17
C HIS A 468 37.72 6.04 -26.41
N THR A 469 38.72 5.81 -25.56
CA THR A 469 39.32 4.49 -25.38
C THR A 469 38.66 3.84 -24.15
N ILE A 470 37.81 2.85 -24.39
CA ILE A 470 37.03 2.18 -23.32
C ILE A 470 37.63 0.79 -23.08
N ASN A 471 38.15 0.54 -21.88
CA ASN A 471 38.86 -0.71 -21.54
C ASN A 471 39.91 -1.11 -22.63
N GLY A 472 40.66 -0.13 -23.15
CA GLY A 472 41.66 -0.32 -24.20
C GLY A 472 41.13 -0.38 -25.63
N VAL A 473 39.82 -0.32 -25.85
CA VAL A 473 39.17 -0.34 -27.16
C VAL A 473 38.79 1.07 -27.60
N LYS A 474 39.30 1.53 -28.77
CA LYS A 474 38.91 2.83 -29.32
C LYS A 474 37.47 2.79 -29.86
N THR A 475 36.63 3.70 -29.37
CA THR A 475 35.24 3.85 -29.81
C THR A 475 34.99 5.22 -30.43
N PRO A 476 34.19 5.30 -31.50
CA PRO A 476 33.88 6.58 -32.17
C PRO A 476 33.05 7.52 -31.28
N PRO A 477 32.90 8.80 -31.67
CA PRO A 477 31.91 9.70 -31.05
C PRO A 477 30.51 9.10 -31.06
N ILE A 478 29.72 9.38 -30.02
CA ILE A 478 28.37 8.80 -29.88
C ILE A 478 27.46 9.10 -31.06
N LYS A 479 27.58 10.30 -31.67
CA LYS A 479 26.84 10.70 -32.88
C LYS A 479 27.09 9.75 -34.05
N LYS A 480 28.34 9.25 -34.22
CA LYS A 480 28.67 8.29 -35.27
C LYS A 480 28.04 6.93 -35.00
N LEU A 481 28.10 6.46 -33.74
CA LEU A 481 27.52 5.18 -33.32
C LEU A 481 25.99 5.15 -33.48
N LEU A 482 25.34 6.28 -33.28
CA LEU A 482 23.89 6.39 -33.45
C LEU A 482 23.40 6.39 -34.91
N LYS A 483 24.30 6.33 -35.91
CA LYS A 483 23.90 6.05 -37.29
C LYS A 483 23.20 4.69 -37.45
N VAL A 484 23.34 3.80 -36.49
CA VAL A 484 22.57 2.54 -36.42
C VAL A 484 21.06 2.80 -36.42
N LEU A 485 20.61 3.95 -35.88
CA LEU A 485 19.21 4.39 -35.90
C LEU A 485 18.70 4.84 -37.29
N GLU A 486 19.57 4.89 -38.32
CA GLU A 486 19.19 5.19 -39.68
C GLU A 486 18.92 3.89 -40.49
N LYS A 487 19.22 2.70 -39.93
CA LYS A 487 19.02 1.41 -40.59
C LYS A 487 17.53 1.00 -40.51
N GLU A 488 16.86 0.83 -41.63
CA GLU A 488 15.44 0.48 -41.72
C GLU A 488 15.12 -0.88 -41.10
N ASP A 489 16.02 -1.85 -41.20
CA ASP A 489 15.84 -3.20 -40.63
C ASP A 489 15.71 -3.21 -39.10
N LEU A 490 16.18 -2.16 -38.42
CA LEU A 490 15.98 -1.97 -36.98
C LEU A 490 14.50 -1.87 -36.64
N TYR A 491 13.67 -1.34 -37.52
CA TYR A 491 12.26 -1.05 -37.32
C TYR A 491 11.29 -2.14 -37.81
N THR A 492 11.83 -3.20 -38.40
CA THR A 492 11.05 -4.39 -38.81
C THR A 492 10.79 -5.29 -37.61
N GLY A 493 9.89 -4.91 -36.69
CA GLY A 493 9.59 -5.67 -35.47
C GLY A 493 8.92 -7.02 -35.76
N ILE A 494 8.98 -7.92 -34.77
CA ILE A 494 8.18 -9.16 -34.72
C ILE A 494 7.03 -8.88 -33.73
N PRO A 495 5.80 -8.62 -34.25
CA PRO A 495 4.71 -8.19 -33.41
C PRO A 495 4.17 -9.31 -32.51
N THR A 496 3.89 -8.97 -31.25
CA THR A 496 3.18 -9.84 -30.30
C THR A 496 2.30 -9.04 -29.36
N LYS A 497 1.10 -9.56 -29.02
CA LYS A 497 0.25 -9.03 -27.96
C LYS A 497 0.79 -9.37 -26.58
N LEU A 498 1.50 -10.51 -26.47
CA LEU A 498 2.02 -11.01 -25.19
C LEU A 498 3.41 -10.40 -24.89
N PHE A 499 3.53 -9.10 -25.17
CA PHE A 499 4.72 -8.31 -24.92
C PHE A 499 4.88 -8.01 -23.44
N HIS A 500 6.05 -8.36 -22.88
CA HIS A 500 6.38 -8.03 -21.50
C HIS A 500 7.03 -6.63 -21.38
N GLY A 501 7.97 -6.31 -22.23
CA GLY A 501 8.63 -5.01 -22.33
C GLY A 501 9.73 -4.75 -21.30
N ASP A 502 9.90 -5.62 -20.32
CA ASP A 502 11.01 -5.61 -19.37
C ASP A 502 11.43 -7.03 -18.99
N LEU A 503 11.54 -7.90 -19.99
CA LEU A 503 11.77 -9.33 -19.84
C LEU A 503 13.23 -9.61 -19.47
N GLN A 504 13.58 -9.38 -18.24
CA GLN A 504 14.88 -9.73 -17.67
C GLN A 504 14.69 -10.73 -16.52
N PHE A 505 15.76 -11.38 -16.12
CA PHE A 505 15.70 -12.49 -15.16
C PHE A 505 15.15 -12.11 -13.78
N ASP A 506 15.24 -10.83 -13.36
CA ASP A 506 14.60 -10.31 -12.15
C ASP A 506 13.06 -10.31 -12.22
N ASN A 507 12.52 -10.23 -13.45
CA ASN A 507 11.08 -10.10 -13.70
C ASN A 507 10.42 -11.42 -14.11
N ILE A 508 11.13 -12.54 -13.95
CA ILE A 508 10.64 -13.88 -14.21
C ILE A 508 10.81 -14.71 -12.95
N VAL A 509 9.71 -15.11 -12.34
CA VAL A 509 9.69 -15.95 -11.14
C VAL A 509 9.42 -17.39 -11.53
N TYR A 510 10.30 -18.28 -11.11
CA TYR A 510 10.07 -19.73 -11.13
C TYR A 510 9.42 -20.10 -9.81
N GLY A 511 8.13 -20.37 -9.86
CA GLY A 511 7.29 -20.68 -8.69
C GLY A 511 7.63 -22.04 -8.05
N ASP A 512 7.25 -22.20 -6.79
CA ASP A 512 7.38 -23.48 -6.07
C ASP A 512 6.53 -24.58 -6.73
N ASP A 513 5.51 -24.21 -7.48
CA ASP A 513 4.68 -25.08 -8.33
C ASP A 513 5.33 -25.45 -9.67
N LYS A 514 6.58 -25.00 -9.90
CA LYS A 514 7.37 -25.20 -11.12
C LYS A 514 6.81 -24.49 -12.36
N SER A 515 5.96 -23.51 -12.19
CA SER A 515 5.45 -22.63 -13.25
C SER A 515 6.28 -21.35 -13.35
N PHE A 516 6.26 -20.72 -14.54
CA PHE A 516 6.87 -19.42 -14.74
C PHE A 516 5.83 -18.32 -14.64
N TYR A 517 6.15 -17.28 -13.88
CA TYR A 517 5.32 -16.09 -13.70
C TYR A 517 6.09 -14.84 -14.10
N LEU A 518 5.44 -13.98 -14.87
CA LEU A 518 5.99 -12.70 -15.30
C LEU A 518 5.54 -11.59 -14.34
N ILE A 519 6.47 -10.79 -13.86
CA ILE A 519 6.19 -9.66 -12.96
C ILE A 519 6.79 -8.37 -13.51
N ASP A 520 6.31 -7.22 -13.08
CA ASP A 520 6.79 -5.87 -13.47
C ASP A 520 6.79 -5.62 -14.99
N TRP A 521 5.77 -6.10 -15.68
CA TRP A 521 5.56 -5.88 -17.12
C TRP A 521 5.37 -4.40 -17.46
N ARG A 522 5.68 -4.04 -18.70
CA ARG A 522 5.56 -2.67 -19.17
C ARG A 522 4.13 -2.34 -19.62
N GLU A 523 3.73 -1.06 -19.51
CA GLU A 523 2.41 -0.56 -19.88
C GLU A 523 2.16 -0.55 -21.39
N ASP A 524 3.16 -0.15 -22.21
CA ASP A 524 3.02 0.02 -23.66
C ASP A 524 4.31 -0.29 -24.44
N PHE A 525 4.20 -0.26 -25.77
CA PHE A 525 5.30 -0.23 -26.72
C PHE A 525 5.04 0.86 -27.77
N GLY A 526 5.77 1.98 -27.69
CA GLY A 526 5.58 3.11 -28.60
C GLY A 526 4.20 3.75 -28.55
N GLY A 527 3.49 3.63 -27.41
CA GLY A 527 2.12 4.09 -27.20
C GLY A 527 1.04 3.09 -27.61
N GLY A 528 1.43 1.86 -28.01
CA GLY A 528 0.50 0.80 -28.43
C GLY A 528 0.53 -0.45 -27.55
N GLU A 529 -0.43 -1.32 -27.78
CA GLU A 529 -0.58 -2.60 -27.05
C GLU A 529 0.28 -3.73 -27.63
N ILE A 530 0.60 -3.67 -28.92
CA ILE A 530 1.44 -4.65 -29.62
C ILE A 530 2.90 -4.28 -29.44
N GLY A 531 3.72 -5.21 -28.99
CA GLY A 531 5.15 -4.99 -28.82
C GLY A 531 6.02 -5.81 -29.76
N ASP A 532 7.34 -5.58 -29.71
CA ASP A 532 8.33 -6.30 -30.52
C ASP A 532 9.01 -7.39 -29.71
N VAL A 533 8.89 -8.65 -30.14
CA VAL A 533 9.60 -9.80 -29.56
C VAL A 533 11.10 -9.54 -29.46
N CYS A 534 11.70 -8.86 -30.47
CA CYS A 534 13.13 -8.55 -30.46
C CYS A 534 13.53 -7.67 -29.27
N TYR A 535 12.62 -6.82 -28.77
CA TYR A 535 12.89 -6.01 -27.58
C TYR A 535 12.89 -6.84 -26.30
N ASP A 536 11.94 -7.76 -26.14
CA ASP A 536 11.93 -8.70 -24.99
C ASP A 536 13.21 -9.56 -24.99
N LEU A 537 13.61 -10.07 -26.15
CA LEU A 537 14.87 -10.80 -26.32
C LEU A 537 16.11 -9.94 -26.00
N ALA A 538 16.09 -8.65 -26.40
CA ALA A 538 17.18 -7.72 -26.10
C ALA A 538 17.25 -7.37 -24.61
N LYS A 539 16.12 -7.23 -23.94
CA LYS A 539 16.05 -7.06 -22.48
C LYS A 539 16.64 -8.26 -21.73
N MET A 540 16.30 -9.46 -22.18
CA MET A 540 16.86 -10.70 -21.63
C MET A 540 18.37 -10.78 -21.87
N TYR A 541 18.83 -10.48 -23.08
CA TYR A 541 20.26 -10.46 -23.40
C TYR A 541 21.04 -9.48 -22.53
N GLY A 542 20.49 -8.27 -22.32
CA GLY A 542 21.05 -7.26 -21.43
C GLY A 542 21.16 -7.76 -19.97
N GLY A 543 20.13 -8.44 -19.47
CA GLY A 543 20.13 -9.05 -18.15
C GLY A 543 21.16 -10.18 -18.00
N ILE A 544 21.37 -11.00 -19.04
CA ILE A 544 22.40 -12.05 -19.04
C ILE A 544 23.81 -11.44 -19.01
N LEU A 545 24.03 -10.34 -19.74
CA LEU A 545 25.31 -9.63 -19.72
C LEU A 545 25.57 -8.92 -18.39
N MET A 546 24.53 -8.34 -17.81
CA MET A 546 24.63 -7.46 -16.65
C MET A 546 23.39 -7.62 -15.75
N SER A 547 23.52 -8.36 -14.66
CA SER A 547 22.47 -8.48 -13.65
C SER A 547 22.35 -7.19 -12.83
N TYR A 548 21.19 -6.51 -12.90
CA TYR A 548 20.94 -5.27 -12.18
C TYR A 548 20.84 -5.46 -10.67
N SER A 549 20.29 -6.59 -10.21
CA SER A 549 20.22 -6.92 -8.79
C SER A 549 21.62 -7.03 -8.18
N HIS A 550 22.51 -7.72 -8.87
CA HIS A 550 23.90 -7.89 -8.45
C HIS A 550 24.70 -6.57 -8.50
N MET A 551 24.37 -5.68 -9.44
CA MET A 551 25.02 -4.37 -9.63
C MET A 551 24.57 -3.31 -8.61
N ARG A 552 23.45 -3.51 -7.91
CA ARG A 552 23.00 -2.58 -6.86
C ARG A 552 23.87 -2.59 -5.62
N GLU A 553 24.65 -3.63 -5.42
CA GLU A 553 25.68 -3.67 -4.39
C GLU A 553 26.90 -2.91 -4.90
N GLN A 554 27.19 -1.73 -4.32
CA GLN A 554 28.24 -0.78 -4.78
C GLN A 554 29.62 -1.41 -5.01
N GLU A 555 29.89 -2.56 -4.39
CA GLU A 555 31.16 -3.27 -4.52
C GLU A 555 31.30 -4.06 -5.84
N ASN A 556 30.24 -4.20 -6.63
CA ASN A 556 30.21 -5.07 -7.78
C ASN A 556 30.49 -4.37 -9.12
N PHE A 557 30.67 -3.07 -9.14
CA PHE A 557 31.05 -2.31 -10.34
C PHE A 557 31.91 -1.08 -10.01
N SER A 558 32.63 -0.59 -11.02
CA SER A 558 33.27 0.72 -10.99
C SER A 558 33.36 1.30 -12.38
N CYS A 559 33.31 2.62 -12.51
CA CYS A 559 33.50 3.35 -13.75
C CYS A 559 34.35 4.60 -13.50
N ILE A 560 35.54 4.63 -14.07
CA ILE A 560 36.50 5.73 -13.92
C ILE A 560 36.71 6.37 -15.29
N CYS A 561 36.43 7.67 -15.37
CA CYS A 561 36.62 8.48 -16.57
C CYS A 561 37.77 9.47 -16.35
N SER A 562 38.79 9.42 -17.18
CA SER A 562 39.91 10.34 -17.18
C SER A 562 40.11 10.93 -18.61
N GLY A 563 39.42 12.03 -18.88
CA GLY A 563 39.34 12.60 -20.21
C GLY A 563 38.72 11.64 -21.22
N GLN A 564 39.48 11.21 -22.22
CA GLN A 564 39.01 10.25 -23.26
C GLN A 564 39.28 8.78 -22.87
N GLU A 565 40.00 8.53 -21.79
CA GLU A 565 40.27 7.17 -21.29
C GLU A 565 39.20 6.78 -20.27
N VAL A 566 38.57 5.63 -20.47
CA VAL A 566 37.50 5.10 -19.63
C VAL A 566 37.81 3.67 -19.27
N PHE A 567 37.80 3.41 -17.96
CA PHE A 567 37.94 2.07 -17.40
C PHE A 567 36.72 1.73 -16.57
N PHE A 568 36.00 0.70 -16.96
CA PHE A 568 34.93 0.16 -16.12
C PHE A 568 35.07 -1.35 -15.96
N LYS A 569 34.58 -1.83 -14.84
CA LYS A 569 34.44 -3.26 -14.55
C LYS A 569 33.14 -3.50 -13.82
N TYR A 570 32.62 -4.67 -13.99
CA TYR A 570 31.51 -5.20 -13.21
C TYR A 570 31.63 -6.72 -13.10
N SER A 571 31.10 -7.28 -12.01
CA SER A 571 31.05 -8.72 -11.87
C SER A 571 29.74 -9.29 -12.38
N THR A 572 29.83 -10.44 -13.04
CA THR A 572 28.69 -11.23 -13.49
C THR A 572 28.90 -12.65 -13.03
N GLU A 573 27.84 -13.31 -12.59
CA GLU A 573 27.87 -14.71 -12.19
C GLU A 573 28.49 -15.59 -13.30
N PRO A 574 29.37 -16.56 -12.95
CA PRO A 574 30.00 -17.42 -13.95
C PRO A 574 29.01 -18.21 -14.80
N SER A 575 27.89 -18.63 -14.24
CA SER A 575 26.78 -19.29 -14.94
C SER A 575 26.19 -18.42 -16.05
N LEU A 576 25.95 -17.11 -15.79
CA LEU A 576 25.47 -16.16 -16.78
C LEU A 576 26.49 -15.93 -17.90
N LYS A 577 27.78 -15.81 -17.58
CA LYS A 577 28.86 -15.71 -18.58
C LYS A 577 28.86 -16.91 -19.51
N GLY A 578 28.74 -18.12 -18.96
CA GLY A 578 28.65 -19.35 -19.74
C GLY A 578 27.36 -19.44 -20.59
N PHE A 579 26.28 -18.80 -20.12
CA PHE A 579 25.00 -18.82 -20.82
C PHE A 579 24.92 -17.91 -22.03
N VAL A 580 25.75 -16.88 -22.13
CA VAL A 580 25.79 -15.94 -23.29
C VAL A 580 25.90 -16.68 -24.61
N ASN A 581 26.87 -17.58 -24.74
CA ASN A 581 27.10 -18.34 -25.99
C ASN A 581 25.92 -19.27 -26.30
N PHE A 582 25.34 -19.90 -25.30
CA PHE A 582 24.13 -20.70 -25.49
C PHE A 582 22.99 -19.85 -26.02
N TYR A 583 22.73 -18.68 -25.40
CA TYR A 583 21.65 -17.77 -25.78
C TYR A 583 21.80 -17.27 -27.22
N GLU A 584 23.02 -16.85 -27.63
CA GLU A 584 23.28 -16.43 -29.00
C GLU A 584 23.05 -17.56 -30.02
N ASN A 585 23.47 -18.79 -29.69
CA ASN A 585 23.22 -19.96 -30.54
C ASN A 585 21.74 -20.28 -30.62
N TRP A 586 21.03 -20.18 -29.51
CA TRP A 586 19.58 -20.38 -29.46
C TRP A 586 18.85 -19.34 -30.30
N LEU A 587 19.25 -18.07 -30.25
CA LEU A 587 18.69 -17.00 -31.09
C LEU A 587 18.87 -17.33 -32.58
N LYS A 588 20.08 -17.75 -32.99
CA LYS A 588 20.38 -18.14 -34.38
C LYS A 588 19.52 -19.33 -34.82
N SER A 589 19.45 -20.35 -34.00
CA SER A 589 18.68 -21.59 -34.29
C SER A 589 17.18 -21.33 -34.42
N ASN A 590 16.68 -20.26 -33.80
CA ASN A 590 15.28 -19.83 -33.89
C ASN A 590 15.03 -18.68 -34.89
N ASN A 591 16.01 -18.44 -35.80
CA ASN A 591 15.95 -17.45 -36.88
C ASN A 591 15.79 -15.98 -36.37
N PHE A 592 16.28 -15.66 -35.19
CA PHE A 592 16.37 -14.28 -34.70
C PHE A 592 17.67 -13.60 -35.18
N ASN A 593 17.56 -12.34 -35.55
CA ASN A 593 18.74 -11.54 -35.93
C ASN A 593 19.54 -11.11 -34.68
N VAL A 594 20.63 -11.84 -34.41
CA VAL A 594 21.49 -11.59 -33.24
C VAL A 594 22.11 -10.20 -33.25
N SER A 595 22.49 -9.68 -34.42
CA SER A 595 23.06 -8.32 -34.56
C SER A 595 22.03 -7.26 -34.17
N LYS A 596 20.77 -7.40 -34.58
CA LYS A 596 19.67 -6.54 -34.17
C LYS A 596 19.43 -6.60 -32.66
N ILE A 597 19.39 -7.78 -32.08
CA ILE A 597 19.18 -7.96 -30.64
C ILE A 597 20.31 -7.31 -29.83
N LYS A 598 21.58 -7.49 -30.26
CA LYS A 598 22.73 -6.81 -29.65
C LYS A 598 22.62 -5.28 -29.75
N THR A 599 22.20 -4.78 -30.92
CA THR A 599 21.96 -3.35 -31.13
C THR A 599 20.90 -2.82 -30.19
N LEU A 600 19.74 -3.49 -30.12
CA LEU A 600 18.67 -3.10 -29.21
C LEU A 600 19.11 -3.16 -27.73
N THR A 601 19.92 -4.15 -27.35
CA THR A 601 20.49 -4.23 -25.99
C THR A 601 21.38 -3.03 -25.68
N ALA A 602 22.26 -2.63 -26.64
CA ALA A 602 23.08 -1.45 -26.47
C ALA A 602 22.25 -0.17 -26.35
N LEU A 603 21.18 -0.02 -27.14
CA LEU A 603 20.24 1.09 -27.02
C LEU A 603 19.47 1.06 -25.68
N ILE A 604 19.16 -0.12 -25.15
CA ILE A 604 18.54 -0.26 -23.82
C ILE A 604 19.49 0.28 -22.75
N PHE A 605 20.77 -0.10 -22.75
CA PHE A 605 21.75 0.44 -21.80
C PHE A 605 21.86 1.95 -21.91
N LEU A 606 21.92 2.49 -23.14
CA LEU A 606 21.96 3.93 -23.39
C LEU A 606 20.71 4.65 -22.82
N ASN A 607 19.51 4.08 -23.02
CA ASN A 607 18.26 4.62 -22.56
C ASN A 607 18.10 4.56 -21.02
N MET A 608 18.77 3.63 -20.37
CA MET A 608 18.79 3.50 -18.93
C MET A 608 19.79 4.42 -18.24
N ALA A 609 20.87 4.80 -18.91
CA ALA A 609 21.95 5.64 -18.36
C ALA A 609 21.47 6.91 -17.63
N PRO A 610 20.52 7.73 -18.15
CA PRO A 610 20.04 8.93 -17.46
C PRO A 610 19.13 8.65 -16.24
N LEU A 611 18.70 7.41 -16.03
CA LEU A 611 17.77 7.02 -14.98
C LEU A 611 18.47 6.61 -13.67
N HIS A 612 19.78 6.50 -13.72
CA HIS A 612 20.60 6.04 -12.61
C HIS A 612 21.54 7.14 -12.09
N GLU A 613 22.14 6.90 -10.94
CA GLU A 613 23.19 7.73 -10.38
C GLU A 613 24.40 7.81 -11.32
N LYS A 614 25.23 8.83 -11.09
CA LYS A 614 26.30 9.20 -12.04
C LYS A 614 27.18 8.03 -12.45
N GLU A 615 27.76 7.30 -11.51
CA GLU A 615 28.75 6.25 -11.77
C GLU A 615 28.14 5.06 -12.53
N PHE A 616 26.95 4.61 -12.12
CA PHE A 616 26.27 3.53 -12.82
C PHE A 616 25.70 3.97 -14.16
N GLY A 617 25.19 5.20 -14.26
CA GLY A 617 24.77 5.79 -15.53
C GLY A 617 25.91 5.91 -16.53
N ASP A 618 27.11 6.29 -16.06
CA ASP A 618 28.32 6.37 -16.89
C ASP A 618 28.73 4.97 -17.38
N LEU A 619 28.73 3.97 -16.52
CA LEU A 619 28.99 2.58 -16.89
C LEU A 619 28.05 2.11 -18.01
N LEU A 620 26.73 2.31 -17.87
CA LEU A 620 25.73 1.92 -18.87
C LEU A 620 25.95 2.64 -20.20
N PHE A 621 26.27 3.93 -20.16
CA PHE A 621 26.58 4.72 -21.35
C PHE A 621 27.81 4.19 -22.09
N PHE A 622 28.92 3.95 -21.38
CA PHE A 622 30.17 3.47 -22.02
C PHE A 622 30.07 2.00 -22.45
N GLN A 623 29.34 1.16 -21.73
CA GLN A 623 28.99 -0.21 -22.15
C GLN A 623 28.19 -0.17 -23.47
N SER A 624 27.21 0.73 -23.60
CA SER A 624 26.45 0.93 -24.82
C SER A 624 27.38 1.35 -26.00
N LYS A 625 28.28 2.33 -25.77
CA LYS A 625 29.25 2.75 -26.82
C LYS A 625 30.14 1.60 -27.26
N LEU A 626 30.64 0.81 -26.31
CA LEU A 626 31.52 -0.33 -26.63
C LEU A 626 30.77 -1.38 -27.46
N MET A 627 29.52 -1.72 -27.09
CA MET A 627 28.69 -2.66 -27.83
C MET A 627 28.37 -2.15 -29.25
N LEU A 628 27.93 -0.90 -29.38
CA LEU A 628 27.61 -0.31 -30.69
C LEU A 628 28.84 -0.29 -31.62
N SER A 629 30.05 -0.01 -31.09
CA SER A 629 31.26 -0.01 -31.89
C SER A 629 31.71 -1.40 -32.34
N SER A 630 31.25 -2.48 -31.68
CA SER A 630 31.55 -3.86 -32.08
C SER A 630 30.58 -4.44 -33.12
N ILE A 631 29.49 -3.73 -33.42
CA ILE A 631 28.42 -4.14 -34.35
C ILE A 631 28.62 -3.48 -35.73
N GLU A 632 29.37 -2.37 -35.79
CA GLU A 632 29.81 -1.77 -37.08
C GLU A 632 30.80 -2.69 -37.81
#